data_cbbff01d3364f0462b6954346c1a83da
#
_entry.id   cbbff01d3364f0462b6954346c1a83da
#
_cell.length_a   1.000
_cell.length_b   1.000
_cell.length_c   1.000
_cell.angle_alpha   90.00
_cell.angle_beta   90.00
_cell.angle_gamma   90.00
#
_symmetry.space_group_name_H-M   'P 1'
#
loop_
_entity.id
_entity.type
_entity.pdbx_description
1 polymer ?
#
loop_
_entity_poly.entity_id
_entity_poly.type
_entity_poly.pdbx_seq_one_letter_code
_entity_poly.pdbx_strand_id
1 'polypeptide(L)' 'EYKIRRERNNIAVRKSRDKAKMRNLETQHKVLELTAENERLQKKVEQLSRELSTLRNLFKQLPE' A
#
# COMPACT_ATOMS: atom_id res chain seq x y z
N GLU A 1 -5.94 -4.29 47.68
CA GLU A 1 -5.17 -5.03 46.68
C GLU A 1 -6.00 -5.43 45.45
N TYR A 2 -7.21 -5.88 45.65
CA TYR A 2 -8.07 -6.30 44.56
C TYR A 2 -8.39 -5.13 43.61
N LYS A 3 -8.72 -3.96 44.15
CA LYS A 3 -8.99 -2.77 43.33
C LYS A 3 -7.77 -2.32 42.54
N ILE A 4 -6.59 -2.37 43.13
CA ILE A 4 -5.36 -1.96 42.47
C ILE A 4 -5.01 -2.90 41.31
N ARG A 5 -5.15 -4.20 41.49
CA ARG A 5 -4.94 -5.19 40.43
C ARG A 5 -5.91 -4.99 39.26
N ARG A 6 -7.18 -4.73 39.58
CA ARG A 6 -8.21 -4.50 38.58
C ARG A 6 -7.91 -3.25 37.74
N GLU A 7 -7.48 -2.16 38.38
CA GLU A 7 -7.08 -0.95 37.69
C GLU A 7 -5.87 -1.15 36.79
N ARG A 8 -4.86 -1.86 37.27
CA ARG A 8 -3.68 -2.19 36.49
C ARG A 8 -4.01 -3.03 35.26
N ASN A 9 -4.89 -4.01 35.40
CA ASN A 9 -5.33 -4.83 34.27
C ASN A 9 -6.11 -4.00 33.24
N ASN A 10 -6.97 -3.09 33.69
CA ASN A 10 -7.71 -2.21 32.79
C ASN A 10 -6.79 -1.29 32.00
N ILE A 11 -5.76 -0.75 32.63
CA ILE A 11 -4.76 0.09 31.96
C ILE A 11 -4.00 -0.72 30.91
N ALA A 12 -3.59 -1.93 31.23
CA ALA A 12 -2.88 -2.81 30.29
C ALA A 12 -3.74 -3.16 29.08
N VAL A 13 -5.02 -3.45 29.28
CA VAL A 13 -5.97 -3.75 28.21
C VAL A 13 -6.18 -2.53 27.30
N ARG A 14 -6.31 -1.34 27.87
CA ARG A 14 -6.45 -0.10 27.10
C ARG A 14 -5.22 0.17 26.24
N LYS A 15 -4.04 0.01 26.81
CA LYS A 15 -2.76 0.19 26.06
C LYS A 15 -2.67 -0.81 24.91
N SER A 16 -3.07 -2.05 25.15
CA SER A 16 -3.04 -3.08 24.11
C SER A 16 -4.01 -2.77 22.99
N ARG A 17 -5.22 -2.29 23.28
CA ARG A 17 -6.21 -1.88 22.29
C ARG A 17 -5.75 -0.69 21.48
N ASP A 18 -5.12 0.30 22.13
CA ASP A 18 -4.59 1.48 21.46
C ASP A 18 -3.48 1.11 20.47
N LYS A 19 -2.59 0.21 20.87
CA LYS A 19 -1.53 -0.29 19.99
C LYS A 19 -2.11 -1.02 18.78
N ALA A 20 -3.09 -1.88 18.98
CA ALA A 20 -3.74 -2.60 17.89
C ALA A 20 -4.44 -1.64 16.94
N LYS A 21 -5.11 -0.61 17.47
CA LYS A 21 -5.77 0.41 16.69
C LYS A 21 -4.78 1.20 15.84
N MET A 22 -3.65 1.58 16.42
CA MET A 22 -2.58 2.27 15.69
C MET A 22 -2.01 1.42 14.56
N ARG A 23 -1.74 0.14 14.81
CA ARG A 23 -1.26 -0.78 13.79
C ARG A 23 -2.25 -0.91 12.64
N ASN A 24 -3.54 -0.99 12.94
CA ASN A 24 -4.57 -1.08 11.91
C ASN A 24 -4.61 0.18 11.05
N LEU A 25 -4.50 1.35 11.66
CA LEU A 25 -4.45 2.63 10.93
C LEU A 25 -3.21 2.72 10.04
N GLU A 26 -2.06 2.34 10.56
CA GLU A 26 -0.81 2.30 9.78
C GLU A 26 -0.91 1.34 8.60
N THR A 27 -1.47 0.16 8.82
CA THR A 27 -1.67 -0.84 7.76
C THR A 27 -2.61 -0.31 6.69
N GLN A 28 -3.72 0.31 7.07
CA GLN A 28 -4.66 0.90 6.12
C GLN A 28 -4.02 2.01 5.29
N HIS A 29 -3.23 2.85 5.94
CA HIS A 29 -2.49 3.91 5.26
C HIS A 29 -1.50 3.34 4.26
N LYS A 30 -0.78 2.30 4.65
CA LYS A 30 0.17 1.61 3.78
C LYS A 30 -0.52 0.98 2.56
N VAL A 31 -1.67 0.37 2.77
CA VAL A 31 -2.46 -0.22 1.69
C VAL A 31 -2.89 0.85 0.69
N LEU A 32 -3.34 2.01 1.18
CA LEU A 32 -3.72 3.12 0.31
C LEU A 32 -2.53 3.64 -0.50
N GLU A 33 -1.37 3.80 0.12
CA GLU A 33 -0.14 4.21 -0.56
C GLU A 33 0.26 3.22 -1.65
N LEU A 34 0.27 1.93 -1.32
CA LEU A 34 0.65 0.88 -2.25
C LEU A 34 -0.34 0.77 -3.41
N THR A 35 -1.62 0.95 -3.16
CA THR A 35 -2.66 0.94 -4.18
C THR A 35 -2.45 2.08 -5.17
N ALA A 36 -2.21 3.29 -4.67
CA ALA A 36 -1.96 4.45 -5.51
C ALA A 36 -0.68 4.27 -6.34
N GLU A 37 0.37 3.77 -5.73
CA GLU A 37 1.63 3.48 -6.43
C GLU A 37 1.45 2.40 -7.49
N ASN A 38 0.68 1.37 -7.18
CA ASN A 38 0.39 0.28 -8.10
C ASN A 38 -0.36 0.79 -9.34
N GLU A 39 -1.37 1.63 -9.15
CA GLU A 39 -2.10 2.27 -10.24
C GLU A 39 -1.18 3.12 -11.13
N ARG A 40 -0.31 3.90 -10.50
CA ARG A 40 0.67 4.72 -11.22
C ARG A 40 1.60 3.87 -12.06
N LEU A 41 2.10 2.77 -11.49
CA LEU A 41 2.99 1.85 -12.21
C LEU A 41 2.28 1.13 -13.34
N GLN A 42 1.03 0.74 -13.16
CA GLN A 42 0.23 0.11 -14.22
C GLN A 42 0.05 1.04 -15.40
N LYS A 43 -0.26 2.31 -15.16
CA LYS A 43 -0.37 3.31 -16.22
C LYS A 43 0.95 3.50 -16.96
N LYS A 44 2.05 3.49 -16.24
CA LYS A 44 3.38 3.62 -16.83
C LYS A 44 3.72 2.40 -17.71
N VAL A 45 3.38 1.20 -17.24
CA VAL A 45 3.57 -0.02 -18.03
C VAL A 45 2.73 0.02 -19.31
N GLU A 46 1.47 0.45 -19.24
CA GLU A 46 0.62 0.61 -20.42
C GLU A 46 1.21 1.61 -21.41
N GLN A 47 1.69 2.75 -20.92
CA GLN A 47 2.32 3.77 -21.75
C GLN A 47 3.55 3.21 -22.46
N LEU A 48 4.45 2.56 -21.72
CA LEU A 48 5.65 1.97 -22.27
C LEU A 48 5.35 0.86 -23.27
N SER A 49 4.29 0.08 -23.03
CA SER A 49 3.86 -0.96 -23.95
C SER A 49 3.38 -0.36 -25.28
N ARG A 50 2.64 0.74 -25.24
CA ARG A 50 2.20 1.47 -26.43
C ARG A 50 3.38 2.04 -27.20
N GLU A 51 4.31 2.66 -26.49
CA GLU A 51 5.54 3.20 -27.11
C GLU A 51 6.35 2.10 -27.78
N LEU A 52 6.47 0.96 -27.12
CA LEU A 52 7.18 -0.19 -27.68
C LEU A 52 6.49 -0.72 -28.93
N SER A 53 5.17 -0.83 -28.91
CA SER A 53 4.40 -1.26 -30.09
C SER A 53 4.58 -0.29 -31.26
N THR A 54 4.57 1.00 -30.98
CA THR A 54 4.79 2.04 -31.97
C THR A 54 6.19 1.92 -32.60
N LEU A 55 7.20 1.72 -31.77
CA LEU A 55 8.57 1.54 -32.25
C LEU A 55 8.73 0.28 -33.09
N ARG A 56 8.11 -0.83 -32.68
CA ARG A 56 8.12 -2.07 -33.45
C ARG A 56 7.46 -1.90 -34.81
N ASN A 57 6.35 -1.19 -34.86
CA ASN A 57 5.65 -0.91 -36.11
C ASN A 57 6.51 -0.04 -37.05
N LEU A 58 7.16 0.99 -36.50
CA LEU A 58 8.07 1.82 -37.26
C LEU A 58 9.24 1.00 -37.82
N PHE A 59 9.77 0.11 -37.01
CA PHE A 59 10.86 -0.78 -37.43
C PHE A 59 10.45 -1.70 -38.58
N LYS A 60 9.24 -2.21 -38.54
CA LYS A 60 8.69 -3.07 -39.60
C LYS A 60 8.45 -2.32 -40.89
N GLN A 61 8.17 -1.03 -40.82
CA GLN A 61 7.91 -0.18 -41.99
C GLN A 61 9.17 0.35 -42.66
N LEU A 62 10.33 0.24 -42.01
CA LEU A 62 11.58 0.69 -42.60
C LEU A 62 11.97 -0.22 -43.77
N PRO A 63 12.30 0.36 -44.94
CA PRO A 63 12.78 -0.43 -46.04
C PRO A 63 14.14 -1.03 -45.75
N GLU A 64 14.37 -2.23 -46.16
CA GLU A 64 15.68 -2.89 -46.01
C GLU A 64 16.78 -2.24 -46.87
#